data_77a2049ac61066fc9f510247208470e8
#
_entry.id   77a2049ac61066fc9f510247208470e8
#
_cell.length_a   1.000
_cell.length_b   1.000
_cell.length_c   1.000
_cell.angle_alpha   90.00
_cell.angle_beta   90.00
_cell.angle_gamma   90.00
#
_symmetry.space_group_name_H-M   'P 1'
#
loop_
_entity.id
_entity.type
_entity.pdbx_description
1 polymer ?
#
loop_
_entity_poly.entity_id
_entity_poly.type
_entity_poly.pdbx_seq_one_letter_code
_entity_poly.pdbx_strand_id
1 'polypeptide(L)'
;MDYTTKELLKRYWKLATKQPFSPVLLNILVTSVCDMRCTHCFFTDELDDRPRKKLQMKTHEIEKISETLGGNLGVLILAGGEPFTRKDLPEIVRAFYENNKLESVYLMSNGQIQKRIMPDVTRILEECPNLNVAVALGIDGLKDQHEKIRQKPGSWDIAIDTARQLQAIKREYPRLDIQTCTCFMNTNQDTIFEWYDFLKYDLRPDKVNFNYIRPPSADARELDIDHSRYAKLAAMIDDDSRHAAIKNNYGGDAGFFKAAIDIYMHGLIAKTQETQQAQMTCYAGTAGAVIYDEGTVSSCENLAAVGNLRDFDWDFQRLWLSPAMAERRKKAAAGCFCTHESNSYYPSLPFNPKHLIQIKRLEREMKKARKQHEREEARADGLAVKA
;
A
#
# COMPACT_ATOMS: atom_id res chain seq x y z
N MET A 1 0.85 3.59 12.29
CA MET A 1 -0.47 3.29 12.88
C MET A 1 -0.23 3.01 14.35
N ASP A 2 -0.77 3.86 15.23
CA ASP A 2 -0.68 3.60 16.66
C ASP A 2 -1.53 2.36 16.99
N TYR A 3 -0.93 1.20 16.85
CA TYR A 3 -1.46 -0.06 17.32
C TYR A 3 -1.07 -0.32 18.79
N THR A 4 -0.91 0.76 19.57
CA THR A 4 -0.82 0.56 21.00
C THR A 4 -2.07 -0.17 21.46
N THR A 5 -1.90 -1.03 22.44
CA THR A 5 -3.02 -1.81 23.03
C THR A 5 -4.18 -0.89 23.42
N LYS A 6 -3.88 0.31 23.92
CA LYS A 6 -4.88 1.31 24.32
C LYS A 6 -5.72 1.83 23.15
N GLU A 7 -5.09 2.18 22.02
CA GLU A 7 -5.80 2.70 20.85
C GLU A 7 -6.60 1.59 20.14
N LEU A 8 -6.06 0.39 20.04
CA LEU A 8 -6.81 -0.76 19.55
C LEU A 8 -8.04 -1.04 20.40
N LEU A 9 -7.92 -1.09 21.74
CA LEU A 9 -9.06 -1.31 22.65
C LEU A 9 -10.13 -0.23 22.49
N LYS A 10 -9.75 1.04 22.35
CA LYS A 10 -10.68 2.15 22.11
C LYS A 10 -11.45 1.97 20.79
N ARG A 11 -10.78 1.55 19.73
CA ARG A 11 -11.42 1.30 18.43
C ARG A 11 -12.30 0.04 18.46
N TYR A 12 -11.88 -1.02 19.14
CA TYR A 12 -12.73 -2.18 19.40
C TYR A 12 -14.00 -1.82 20.16
N TRP A 13 -13.90 -0.97 21.17
CA TRP A 13 -15.06 -0.48 21.91
C TRP A 13 -16.02 0.28 20.98
N LYS A 14 -15.49 1.18 20.14
CA LYS A 14 -16.30 1.91 19.14
C LYS A 14 -16.97 0.97 18.15
N LEU A 15 -16.28 -0.06 17.67
CA LEU A 15 -16.87 -1.07 16.80
C LEU A 15 -18.00 -1.83 17.50
N ALA A 16 -17.78 -2.26 18.74
CA ALA A 16 -18.79 -2.97 19.54
C ALA A 16 -20.04 -2.11 19.81
N THR A 17 -19.85 -0.79 19.98
CA THR A 17 -20.94 0.18 20.20
C THR A 17 -21.47 0.78 18.89
N LYS A 18 -21.01 0.29 17.72
CA LYS A 18 -21.38 0.79 16.39
C LYS A 18 -21.11 2.31 16.20
N GLN A 19 -20.15 2.84 16.93
CA GLN A 19 -19.74 4.24 16.79
C GLN A 19 -18.68 4.37 15.70
N PRO A 20 -18.83 5.32 14.76
CA PRO A 20 -17.80 5.58 13.76
C PRO A 20 -16.54 6.17 14.42
N PHE A 21 -15.39 5.94 13.80
CA PHE A 21 -14.13 6.58 14.12
C PHE A 21 -13.43 7.01 12.84
N SER A 22 -12.50 7.94 12.93
CA SER A 22 -11.73 8.41 11.77
C SER A 22 -10.97 7.24 11.14
N PRO A 23 -10.84 7.20 9.80
CA PRO A 23 -10.15 6.11 9.12
C PRO A 23 -8.72 5.97 9.62
N VAL A 24 -8.21 4.75 9.67
CA VAL A 24 -6.81 4.47 10.02
C VAL A 24 -5.93 4.42 8.78
N LEU A 25 -6.55 4.21 7.63
CA LEU A 25 -5.92 4.22 6.32
C LEU A 25 -6.77 5.07 5.37
N LEU A 26 -6.10 5.95 4.65
CA LEU A 26 -6.72 6.74 3.58
C LEU A 26 -5.92 6.53 2.30
N ASN A 27 -6.61 6.13 1.24
CA ASN A 27 -6.04 6.05 -0.10
C ASN A 27 -6.55 7.25 -0.90
N ILE A 28 -5.65 8.05 -1.45
CA ILE A 28 -6.00 9.19 -2.30
C ILE A 28 -5.36 8.99 -3.67
N LEU A 29 -6.20 8.89 -4.70
CA LEU A 29 -5.76 8.98 -6.07
C LEU A 29 -5.61 10.48 -6.39
N VAL A 30 -4.39 11.00 -6.23
CA VAL A 30 -4.16 12.46 -6.28
C VAL A 30 -4.24 13.05 -7.68
N THR A 31 -4.18 12.23 -8.73
CA THR A 31 -4.16 12.68 -10.12
C THR A 31 -4.62 11.58 -11.07
N SER A 32 -5.24 11.95 -12.19
CA SER A 32 -5.49 11.08 -13.34
C SER A 32 -4.43 11.21 -14.45
N VAL A 33 -3.35 11.94 -14.21
CA VAL A 33 -2.25 12.06 -15.19
C VAL A 33 -1.24 10.94 -15.01
N CYS A 34 -0.92 10.21 -16.09
CA CYS A 34 0.08 9.16 -16.08
C CYS A 34 0.82 9.11 -17.41
N ASP A 35 2.09 8.78 -17.37
CA ASP A 35 2.97 8.60 -18.53
C ASP A 35 3.03 7.14 -19.03
N MET A 36 2.18 6.27 -18.48
CA MET A 36 2.07 4.85 -18.85
C MET A 36 0.63 4.43 -19.17
N ARG A 37 0.49 3.28 -19.87
CA ARG A 37 -0.79 2.63 -20.22
C ARG A 37 -0.73 1.14 -19.94
N CYS A 38 -0.64 0.82 -18.63
CA CYS A 38 -0.45 -0.56 -18.18
C CYS A 38 -1.66 -1.45 -18.50
N THR A 39 -1.43 -2.69 -18.90
CA THR A 39 -2.48 -3.65 -19.27
C THR A 39 -3.41 -4.01 -18.10
N HIS A 40 -2.92 -3.91 -16.87
CA HIS A 40 -3.68 -4.19 -15.63
C HIS A 40 -4.32 -2.95 -15.00
N CYS A 41 -4.17 -1.77 -15.59
CA CYS A 41 -4.63 -0.52 -14.96
C CYS A 41 -6.15 -0.50 -14.83
N PHE A 42 -6.64 -0.35 -13.60
CA PHE A 42 -8.08 -0.21 -13.32
C PHE A 42 -8.58 1.23 -13.53
N PHE A 43 -7.69 2.16 -13.73
CA PHE A 43 -7.95 3.60 -13.85
C PHE A 43 -7.72 4.13 -15.27
N THR A 44 -7.68 3.22 -16.27
CA THR A 44 -7.31 3.56 -17.66
C THR A 44 -8.27 4.54 -18.31
N ASP A 45 -9.57 4.39 -18.08
CA ASP A 45 -10.61 5.24 -18.69
C ASP A 45 -10.53 6.69 -18.20
N GLU A 46 -10.00 6.90 -16.98
CA GLU A 46 -9.84 8.21 -16.37
C GLU A 46 -8.49 8.86 -16.71
N LEU A 47 -7.52 8.10 -17.23
CA LEU A 47 -6.20 8.64 -17.53
C LEU A 47 -6.26 9.67 -18.65
N ASP A 48 -5.72 10.86 -18.34
CA ASP A 48 -5.65 12.01 -19.28
C ASP A 48 -6.98 12.53 -19.79
N ASP A 49 -8.10 12.14 -19.15
CA ASP A 49 -9.39 12.77 -19.41
C ASP A 49 -9.29 14.27 -19.13
N ARG A 50 -9.34 15.08 -20.20
CA ARG A 50 -9.19 16.54 -20.12
C ARG A 50 -10.28 17.22 -19.26
N PRO A 51 -11.58 16.87 -19.36
CA PRO A 51 -12.62 17.33 -18.46
C PRO A 51 -12.31 17.01 -17.00
N ARG A 52 -11.97 15.74 -16.69
CA ARG A 52 -11.64 15.27 -15.33
C ARG A 52 -10.43 15.98 -14.74
N LYS A 53 -9.37 16.19 -15.53
CA LYS A 53 -8.17 16.91 -15.10
C LYS A 53 -8.46 18.33 -14.60
N LYS A 54 -9.48 19.00 -15.13
CA LYS A 54 -9.91 20.33 -14.65
C LYS A 54 -10.60 20.26 -13.28
N LEU A 55 -11.11 19.09 -12.93
CA LEU A 55 -11.78 18.83 -11.64
C LEU A 55 -10.78 18.30 -10.58
N GLN A 56 -9.53 18.06 -10.94
CA GLN A 56 -8.53 17.58 -9.98
C GLN A 56 -8.45 18.48 -8.76
N MET A 57 -8.47 17.88 -7.58
CA MET A 57 -8.38 18.60 -6.30
C MET A 57 -7.12 19.46 -6.24
N LYS A 58 -7.28 20.69 -5.80
CA LYS A 58 -6.20 21.62 -5.52
C LYS A 58 -5.60 21.34 -4.15
N THR A 59 -4.38 21.82 -3.92
CA THR A 59 -3.66 21.62 -2.65
C THR A 59 -4.50 22.04 -1.46
N HIS A 60 -5.08 23.26 -1.47
CA HIS A 60 -5.88 23.77 -0.35
C HIS A 60 -7.19 22.99 -0.11
N GLU A 61 -7.74 22.32 -1.14
CA GLU A 61 -8.89 21.44 -1.00
C GLU A 61 -8.49 20.14 -0.26
N ILE A 62 -7.30 19.60 -0.57
CA ILE A 62 -6.74 18.43 0.12
C ILE A 62 -6.31 18.78 1.56
N GLU A 63 -5.76 19.99 1.77
CA GLU A 63 -5.45 20.51 3.11
C GLU A 63 -6.71 20.54 3.98
N LYS A 64 -7.82 21.06 3.46
CA LYS A 64 -9.09 21.08 4.19
C LYS A 64 -9.64 19.69 4.50
N ILE A 65 -9.42 18.72 3.61
CA ILE A 65 -9.73 17.31 3.90
C ILE A 65 -8.91 16.83 5.11
N SER A 66 -7.62 17.13 5.17
CA SER A 66 -6.76 16.74 6.29
C SER A 66 -7.19 17.40 7.61
N GLU A 67 -7.52 18.68 7.60
CA GLU A 67 -8.03 19.41 8.78
C GLU A 67 -9.32 18.80 9.34
N THR A 68 -10.20 18.35 8.44
CA THR A 68 -11.52 17.82 8.82
C THR A 68 -11.57 16.30 8.97
N LEU A 69 -10.44 15.59 8.80
CA LEU A 69 -10.38 14.13 8.94
C LEU A 69 -10.74 13.64 10.36
N GLY A 70 -10.47 14.47 11.36
CA GLY A 70 -10.99 14.29 12.72
C GLY A 70 -10.27 13.23 13.56
N GLY A 71 -9.00 12.94 13.31
CA GLY A 71 -8.25 12.00 14.12
C GLY A 71 -6.87 11.63 13.59
N ASN A 72 -6.23 10.70 14.26
CA ASN A 72 -4.92 10.19 13.87
C ASN A 72 -5.05 9.25 12.66
N LEU A 73 -4.33 9.57 11.60
CA LEU A 73 -4.20 8.73 10.41
C LEU A 73 -2.94 7.88 10.51
N GLY A 74 -3.08 6.58 10.55
CA GLY A 74 -1.92 5.68 10.61
C GLY A 74 -1.19 5.57 9.29
N VAL A 75 -1.95 5.50 8.19
CA VAL A 75 -1.41 5.29 6.85
C VAL A 75 -2.12 6.18 5.83
N LEU A 76 -1.32 6.92 5.07
CA LEU A 76 -1.75 7.62 3.86
C LEU A 76 -1.12 6.93 2.64
N ILE A 77 -1.94 6.56 1.68
CA ILE A 77 -1.48 6.05 0.38
C ILE A 77 -1.78 7.14 -0.65
N LEU A 78 -0.76 7.61 -1.34
CA LEU A 78 -0.90 8.53 -2.47
C LEU A 78 -0.65 7.75 -3.76
N ALA A 79 -1.70 7.63 -4.55
CA ALA A 79 -1.75 6.87 -5.79
C ALA A 79 -2.45 7.68 -6.89
N GLY A 80 -2.96 7.01 -7.93
CA GLY A 80 -3.72 7.59 -9.02
C GLY A 80 -3.17 7.18 -10.36
N GLY A 81 -2.96 8.12 -11.29
CA GLY A 81 -2.08 7.94 -12.43
C GLY A 81 -0.63 7.81 -11.96
N GLU A 82 0.19 8.81 -12.16
CA GLU A 82 1.53 8.88 -11.55
C GLU A 82 1.60 10.08 -10.59
N PRO A 83 1.65 9.86 -9.26
CA PRO A 83 1.62 10.95 -8.27
C PRO A 83 2.72 12.00 -8.44
N PHE A 84 3.91 11.60 -8.87
CA PHE A 84 5.03 12.53 -9.08
C PHE A 84 4.88 13.42 -10.33
N THR A 85 3.77 13.33 -11.05
CA THR A 85 3.37 14.37 -12.02
C THR A 85 2.85 15.63 -11.34
N ARG A 86 2.38 15.55 -10.09
CA ARG A 86 2.00 16.71 -9.26
C ARG A 86 3.23 17.39 -8.71
N LYS A 87 3.20 18.73 -8.72
CA LYS A 87 4.31 19.56 -8.19
C LYS A 87 4.18 19.80 -6.69
N ASP A 88 3.00 19.61 -6.14
CA ASP A 88 2.62 19.89 -4.76
C ASP A 88 2.48 18.61 -3.90
N LEU A 89 3.09 17.51 -4.34
CA LEU A 89 3.03 16.24 -3.61
C LEU A 89 3.63 16.35 -2.18
N PRO A 90 4.79 17.04 -1.95
CA PRO A 90 5.31 17.25 -0.61
C PRO A 90 4.37 18.05 0.29
N GLU A 91 3.73 19.10 -0.25
CA GLU A 91 2.74 19.92 0.47
C GLU A 91 1.55 19.07 0.94
N ILE A 92 1.06 18.19 0.07
CA ILE A 92 -0.04 17.26 0.41
C ILE A 92 0.38 16.36 1.58
N VAL A 93 1.57 15.76 1.52
CA VAL A 93 2.06 14.89 2.61
C VAL A 93 2.18 15.67 3.91
N ARG A 94 2.76 16.88 3.87
CA ARG A 94 2.92 17.74 5.04
C ARG A 94 1.59 18.09 5.69
N ALA A 95 0.55 18.41 4.92
CA ALA A 95 -0.77 18.72 5.45
C ALA A 95 -1.32 17.58 6.33
N PHE A 96 -1.25 16.33 5.88
CA PHE A 96 -1.66 15.19 6.70
C PHE A 96 -0.71 14.91 7.87
N TYR A 97 0.58 15.14 7.71
CA TYR A 97 1.56 15.00 8.78
C TYR A 97 1.27 15.97 9.94
N GLU A 98 1.01 17.22 9.65
CA GLU A 98 0.73 18.26 10.64
C GLU A 98 -0.66 18.10 11.29
N ASN A 99 -1.70 17.85 10.49
CA ASN A 99 -3.08 17.82 10.97
C ASN A 99 -3.52 16.47 11.57
N ASN A 100 -2.90 15.34 11.19
CA ASN A 100 -3.43 14.02 11.51
C ASN A 100 -2.43 13.10 12.23
N LYS A 101 -1.29 13.61 12.70
CA LYS A 101 -0.22 12.78 13.30
C LYS A 101 0.08 11.54 12.43
N LEU A 102 0.25 11.77 11.15
CA LEU A 102 0.50 10.72 10.17
C LEU A 102 1.77 9.93 10.54
N GLU A 103 1.67 8.60 10.61
CA GLU A 103 2.80 7.74 10.95
C GLU A 103 3.56 7.22 9.74
N SER A 104 2.84 6.95 8.65
CA SER A 104 3.44 6.40 7.44
C SER A 104 2.73 6.91 6.19
N VAL A 105 3.51 7.31 5.18
CA VAL A 105 3.02 7.61 3.84
C VAL A 105 3.59 6.60 2.84
N TYR A 106 2.73 6.16 1.92
CA TYR A 106 3.08 5.33 0.78
C TYR A 106 2.92 6.13 -0.50
N LEU A 107 4.01 6.34 -1.19
CA LEU A 107 4.05 7.01 -2.49
C LEU A 107 4.12 5.92 -3.56
N MET A 108 2.97 5.64 -4.19
CA MET A 108 2.91 4.67 -5.28
C MET A 108 3.45 5.30 -6.54
N SER A 109 4.44 4.69 -7.20
CA SER A 109 5.07 5.27 -8.38
C SER A 109 5.48 4.22 -9.40
N ASN A 110 5.43 4.59 -10.67
CA ASN A 110 6.00 3.79 -11.75
C ASN A 110 7.53 3.95 -11.89
N GLY A 111 8.12 4.84 -11.10
CA GLY A 111 9.57 5.05 -11.03
C GLY A 111 10.20 5.83 -12.19
N GLN A 112 9.41 6.41 -13.11
CA GLN A 112 9.95 6.98 -14.35
C GLN A 112 10.42 8.43 -14.21
N ILE A 113 9.84 9.19 -13.27
CA ILE A 113 10.07 10.64 -13.18
C ILE A 113 11.15 10.92 -12.13
N GLN A 114 12.35 10.35 -12.29
CA GLN A 114 13.47 10.44 -11.34
C GLN A 114 13.77 11.88 -10.88
N LYS A 115 13.77 12.83 -11.84
CA LYS A 115 14.00 14.25 -11.58
C LYS A 115 12.98 14.91 -10.63
N ARG A 116 11.86 14.23 -10.37
CA ARG A 116 10.85 14.63 -9.37
C ARG A 116 10.88 13.73 -8.14
N ILE A 117 11.02 12.44 -8.33
CA ILE A 117 10.99 11.46 -7.24
C ILE A 117 12.08 11.77 -6.22
N MET A 118 13.34 11.94 -6.66
CA MET A 118 14.47 12.15 -5.73
C MET A 118 14.30 13.41 -4.87
N PRO A 119 14.12 14.62 -5.45
CA PRO A 119 13.99 15.85 -4.65
C PRO A 119 12.71 15.89 -3.81
N ASP A 120 11.58 15.38 -4.32
CA ASP A 120 10.32 15.40 -3.57
C ASP A 120 10.35 14.44 -2.37
N VAL A 121 10.92 13.24 -2.53
CA VAL A 121 11.11 12.28 -1.42
C VAL A 121 12.07 12.85 -0.37
N THR A 122 13.19 13.43 -0.79
CA THR A 122 14.15 14.07 0.14
C THR A 122 13.47 15.20 0.92
N ARG A 123 12.75 16.07 0.23
CA ARG A 123 12.02 17.18 0.86
C ARG A 123 10.98 16.69 1.88
N ILE A 124 10.22 15.64 1.56
CA ILE A 124 9.26 15.03 2.51
C ILE A 124 9.99 14.50 3.75
N LEU A 125 11.13 13.85 3.57
CA LEU A 125 11.93 13.32 4.68
C LEU A 125 12.49 14.45 5.57
N GLU A 126 12.87 15.59 5.01
CA GLU A 126 13.36 16.76 5.74
C GLU A 126 12.22 17.49 6.46
N GLU A 127 11.11 17.77 5.78
CA GLU A 127 9.98 18.53 6.32
C GLU A 127 9.12 17.72 7.31
N CYS A 128 9.16 16.37 7.24
CA CYS A 128 8.36 15.48 8.10
C CYS A 128 9.26 14.52 8.90
N PRO A 129 10.03 14.98 9.90
CA PRO A 129 11.14 14.26 10.52
C PRO A 129 10.76 12.97 11.25
N ASN A 130 9.49 12.76 11.64
CA ASN A 130 9.02 11.54 12.32
C ASN A 130 8.16 10.64 11.42
N LEU A 131 8.02 10.99 10.14
CA LEU A 131 7.22 10.24 9.20
C LEU A 131 8.03 9.07 8.60
N ASN A 132 7.45 7.88 8.59
CA ASN A 132 7.97 6.78 7.78
C ASN A 132 7.50 6.97 6.33
N VAL A 133 8.43 7.07 5.42
CA VAL A 133 8.14 7.27 3.99
C VAL A 133 8.44 5.99 3.24
N ALA A 134 7.46 5.44 2.55
CA ALA A 134 7.63 4.29 1.66
C ALA A 134 7.42 4.74 0.21
N VAL A 135 8.40 4.51 -0.64
CA VAL A 135 8.24 4.60 -2.09
C VAL A 135 8.00 3.19 -2.62
N ALA A 136 6.77 2.93 -3.07
CA ALA A 136 6.36 1.65 -3.61
C ALA A 136 6.40 1.69 -5.14
N LEU A 137 7.47 1.11 -5.70
CA LEU A 137 7.71 1.10 -7.14
C LEU A 137 6.93 -0.03 -7.80
N GLY A 138 6.10 0.33 -8.75
CA GLY A 138 5.34 -0.60 -9.57
C GLY A 138 6.24 -1.29 -10.61
N ILE A 139 6.78 -2.47 -10.27
CA ILE A 139 7.63 -3.27 -11.15
C ILE A 139 7.03 -4.67 -11.27
N ASP A 140 6.57 -5.04 -12.48
CA ASP A 140 5.71 -6.22 -12.65
C ASP A 140 6.43 -7.46 -13.21
N GLY A 141 7.73 -7.55 -13.08
CA GLY A 141 8.50 -8.69 -13.52
C GLY A 141 9.89 -8.32 -14.02
N LEU A 142 10.56 -9.29 -14.66
CA LEU A 142 11.78 -9.08 -15.41
C LEU A 142 11.51 -8.16 -16.61
N LYS A 143 12.56 -7.68 -17.24
CA LYS A 143 12.51 -6.60 -18.24
C LYS A 143 11.42 -6.78 -19.30
N ASP A 144 11.39 -7.92 -19.98
CA ASP A 144 10.47 -8.14 -21.09
C ASP A 144 9.01 -8.16 -20.65
N GLN A 145 8.70 -8.81 -19.49
CA GLN A 145 7.36 -8.83 -18.92
C GLN A 145 6.94 -7.45 -18.45
N HIS A 146 7.82 -6.76 -17.72
CA HIS A 146 7.53 -5.43 -17.22
C HIS A 146 7.22 -4.45 -18.36
N GLU A 147 8.08 -4.36 -19.38
CA GLU A 147 7.89 -3.42 -20.47
C GLU A 147 6.65 -3.74 -21.32
N LYS A 148 6.34 -5.04 -21.51
CA LYS A 148 5.10 -5.49 -22.15
C LYS A 148 3.87 -5.07 -21.33
N ILE A 149 3.86 -5.26 -20.01
CA ILE A 149 2.77 -4.89 -19.12
C ILE A 149 2.60 -3.37 -19.05
N ARG A 150 3.70 -2.63 -18.90
CA ARG A 150 3.70 -1.17 -18.78
C ARG A 150 3.53 -0.44 -20.12
N GLN A 151 3.62 -1.16 -21.23
CA GLN A 151 3.55 -0.64 -22.61
C GLN A 151 4.54 0.50 -22.86
N LYS A 152 5.75 0.40 -22.28
CA LYS A 152 6.77 1.44 -22.36
C LYS A 152 8.17 0.82 -22.40
N PRO A 153 8.80 0.74 -23.60
CA PRO A 153 10.18 0.26 -23.73
C PRO A 153 11.16 1.11 -22.89
N GLY A 154 12.14 0.46 -22.26
CA GLY A 154 13.13 1.08 -21.39
C GLY A 154 12.63 1.42 -19.99
N SER A 155 11.36 1.17 -19.68
CA SER A 155 10.80 1.51 -18.39
C SER A 155 11.35 0.67 -17.25
N TRP A 156 11.74 -0.57 -17.50
CA TRP A 156 12.33 -1.44 -16.50
C TRP A 156 13.69 -0.91 -16.00
N ASP A 157 14.57 -0.56 -16.92
CA ASP A 157 15.92 -0.06 -16.57
C ASP A 157 15.81 1.22 -15.71
N ILE A 158 14.90 2.12 -16.06
CA ILE A 158 14.66 3.35 -15.30
C ILE A 158 14.09 3.04 -13.91
N ALA A 159 13.13 2.13 -13.79
CA ALA A 159 12.52 1.78 -12.51
C ALA A 159 13.53 1.10 -11.56
N ILE A 160 14.39 0.21 -12.07
CA ILE A 160 15.47 -0.42 -11.29
C ILE A 160 16.50 0.62 -10.86
N ASP A 161 16.89 1.53 -11.74
CA ASP A 161 17.81 2.61 -11.39
C ASP A 161 17.20 3.55 -10.33
N THR A 162 15.91 3.88 -10.45
CA THR A 162 15.16 4.64 -9.43
C THR A 162 15.22 3.95 -8.07
N ALA A 163 14.99 2.63 -8.02
CA ALA A 163 15.10 1.87 -6.78
C ALA A 163 16.50 1.99 -6.15
N ARG A 164 17.55 1.86 -6.96
CA ARG A 164 18.95 1.98 -6.50
C ARG A 164 19.30 3.39 -6.01
N GLN A 165 18.81 4.43 -6.68
CA GLN A 165 18.99 5.82 -6.25
C GLN A 165 18.28 6.06 -4.90
N LEU A 166 17.06 5.57 -4.71
CA LEU A 166 16.35 5.66 -3.44
C LEU A 166 17.07 4.88 -2.33
N GLN A 167 17.67 3.72 -2.64
CA GLN A 167 18.49 2.98 -1.69
C GLN A 167 19.75 3.78 -1.26
N ALA A 168 20.29 4.61 -2.14
CA ALA A 168 21.39 5.52 -1.77
C ALA A 168 20.90 6.62 -0.82
N ILE A 169 19.76 7.25 -1.08
CA ILE A 169 19.14 8.26 -0.20
C ILE A 169 18.82 7.65 1.17
N LYS A 170 18.34 6.40 1.24
CA LYS A 170 18.03 5.71 2.49
C LYS A 170 19.21 5.63 3.45
N ARG A 171 20.45 5.63 2.98
CA ARG A 171 21.64 5.61 3.86
C ARG A 171 21.70 6.85 4.75
N GLU A 172 21.23 7.97 4.26
CA GLU A 172 21.12 9.22 5.01
C GLU A 172 19.79 9.31 5.79
N TYR A 173 18.73 8.78 5.21
CA TYR A 173 17.38 8.81 5.79
C TYR A 173 16.84 7.40 6.07
N PRO A 174 17.20 6.75 7.20
CA PRO A 174 16.80 5.36 7.50
C PRO A 174 15.27 5.13 7.57
N ARG A 175 14.48 6.19 7.64
CA ARG A 175 13.00 6.14 7.64
C ARG A 175 12.39 6.02 6.24
N LEU A 176 13.21 6.05 5.19
CA LEU A 176 12.80 5.75 3.83
C LEU A 176 12.77 4.23 3.64
N ASP A 177 11.64 3.70 3.19
CA ASP A 177 11.50 2.31 2.76
C ASP A 177 11.30 2.25 1.25
N ILE A 178 12.13 1.46 0.58
CA ILE A 178 12.00 1.16 -0.85
C ILE A 178 11.25 -0.16 -0.98
N GLN A 179 10.09 -0.11 -1.62
CA GLN A 179 9.24 -1.28 -1.79
C GLN A 179 9.03 -1.55 -3.28
N THR A 180 8.88 -2.82 -3.64
CA THR A 180 8.37 -3.21 -4.96
C THR A 180 6.92 -3.65 -4.83
N CYS A 181 6.12 -3.25 -5.81
CA CYS A 181 4.71 -3.60 -5.91
C CYS A 181 4.49 -4.24 -7.28
N THR A 182 4.34 -5.55 -7.28
CA THR A 182 4.12 -6.36 -8.49
C THR A 182 2.67 -6.79 -8.54
N CYS A 183 1.96 -6.48 -9.62
CA CYS A 183 0.65 -7.07 -9.85
C CYS A 183 0.84 -8.47 -10.46
N PHE A 184 0.41 -9.51 -9.75
CA PHE A 184 0.41 -10.88 -10.25
C PHE A 184 -0.71 -11.06 -11.27
N MET A 185 -0.37 -11.37 -12.51
CA MET A 185 -1.29 -11.41 -13.65
C MET A 185 -0.83 -12.41 -14.71
N ASN A 186 -1.65 -12.62 -15.75
CA ASN A 186 -1.36 -13.57 -16.81
C ASN A 186 0.04 -13.38 -17.45
N THR A 187 0.37 -12.16 -17.84
CA THR A 187 1.63 -11.89 -18.57
C THR A 187 2.88 -12.23 -17.75
N ASN A 188 2.85 -12.18 -16.42
CA ASN A 188 4.03 -12.43 -15.58
C ASN A 188 3.98 -13.73 -14.75
N GLN A 189 2.87 -14.45 -14.72
CA GLN A 189 2.71 -15.63 -13.85
C GLN A 189 3.74 -16.74 -14.11
N ASP A 190 4.23 -16.89 -15.34
CA ASP A 190 5.18 -17.96 -15.70
C ASP A 190 6.60 -17.67 -15.20
N THR A 191 6.99 -16.39 -15.11
CA THR A 191 8.32 -15.94 -14.71
C THR A 191 8.33 -15.31 -13.31
N ILE A 192 7.25 -15.44 -12.56
CA ILE A 192 7.07 -14.75 -11.26
C ILE A 192 8.07 -15.21 -10.20
N PHE A 193 8.48 -16.47 -10.22
CA PHE A 193 9.47 -17.01 -9.28
C PHE A 193 10.87 -16.50 -9.59
N GLU A 194 11.25 -16.40 -10.86
CA GLU A 194 12.52 -15.80 -11.29
C GLU A 194 12.58 -14.32 -10.93
N TRP A 195 11.45 -13.61 -11.08
CA TRP A 195 11.32 -12.23 -10.61
C TRP A 195 11.47 -12.12 -9.09
N TYR A 196 10.86 -13.03 -8.33
CA TYR A 196 11.01 -13.06 -6.88
C TYR A 196 12.46 -13.32 -6.46
N ASP A 197 13.17 -14.21 -7.13
CA ASP A 197 14.58 -14.46 -6.89
C ASP A 197 15.45 -13.24 -7.18
N PHE A 198 15.18 -12.51 -8.28
CA PHE A 198 15.85 -11.24 -8.56
C PHE A 198 15.62 -10.21 -7.45
N LEU A 199 14.40 -10.10 -6.95
CA LEU A 199 14.10 -9.22 -5.81
C LEU A 199 14.86 -9.63 -4.55
N LYS A 200 14.94 -10.92 -4.29
CA LYS A 200 15.59 -11.47 -3.10
C LYS A 200 17.10 -11.32 -3.11
N TYR A 201 17.76 -11.58 -4.24
CA TYR A 201 19.20 -11.69 -4.33
C TYR A 201 19.88 -10.47 -4.94
N ASP A 202 19.25 -9.76 -5.87
CA ASP A 202 19.86 -8.67 -6.63
C ASP A 202 19.37 -7.29 -6.18
N LEU A 203 18.07 -6.98 -6.29
CA LEU A 203 17.55 -5.66 -5.98
C LEU A 203 17.46 -5.41 -4.47
N ARG A 204 17.05 -6.40 -3.69
CA ARG A 204 16.95 -6.38 -2.22
C ARG A 204 16.18 -5.17 -1.67
N PRO A 205 14.94 -4.93 -2.09
CA PRO A 205 14.14 -3.86 -1.54
C PRO A 205 13.85 -4.13 -0.04
N ASP A 206 13.39 -3.11 0.65
CA ASP A 206 12.98 -3.26 2.06
C ASP A 206 11.74 -4.14 2.21
N LYS A 207 10.89 -4.15 1.18
CA LYS A 207 9.70 -4.98 1.12
C LYS A 207 9.36 -5.37 -0.31
N VAL A 208 8.91 -6.61 -0.47
CA VAL A 208 8.29 -7.12 -1.68
C VAL A 208 6.77 -7.23 -1.49
N ASN A 209 5.99 -6.69 -2.42
CA ASN A 209 4.53 -6.82 -2.44
C ASN A 209 4.11 -7.46 -3.75
N PHE A 210 3.26 -8.47 -3.67
CA PHE A 210 2.64 -9.11 -4.83
C PHE A 210 1.11 -8.99 -4.70
N ASN A 211 0.56 -8.06 -5.45
CA ASN A 211 -0.87 -7.82 -5.48
C ASN A 211 -1.54 -8.79 -6.44
N TYR A 212 -2.60 -9.42 -5.98
CA TYR A 212 -3.42 -10.29 -6.83
C TYR A 212 -4.26 -9.44 -7.78
N ILE A 213 -4.19 -9.68 -9.10
CA ILE A 213 -4.96 -8.90 -10.09
C ILE A 213 -6.46 -8.99 -9.83
N ARG A 214 -7.17 -7.90 -10.08
CA ARG A 214 -8.61 -7.76 -9.87
C ARG A 214 -9.27 -7.04 -11.05
N PRO A 215 -10.53 -7.36 -11.38
CA PRO A 215 -11.31 -6.54 -12.29
C PRO A 215 -11.67 -5.18 -11.62
N PRO A 216 -11.88 -4.10 -12.42
CA PRO A 216 -11.61 -4.06 -13.85
C PRO A 216 -10.10 -4.03 -14.15
N SER A 217 -9.75 -4.47 -15.34
CA SER A 217 -8.38 -4.40 -15.89
C SER A 217 -8.49 -3.87 -17.31
N ALA A 218 -7.54 -3.04 -17.74
CA ALA A 218 -7.53 -2.48 -19.10
C ALA A 218 -7.49 -3.59 -20.18
N ASP A 219 -6.79 -4.69 -19.86
CA ASP A 219 -6.82 -5.91 -20.67
C ASP A 219 -7.38 -7.08 -19.86
N ALA A 220 -8.59 -7.52 -20.18
CA ALA A 220 -9.24 -8.61 -19.46
C ALA A 220 -8.47 -9.95 -19.52
N ARG A 221 -7.58 -10.14 -20.49
CA ARG A 221 -6.73 -11.35 -20.59
C ARG A 221 -5.76 -11.48 -19.43
N GLU A 222 -5.41 -10.38 -18.78
CA GLU A 222 -4.53 -10.40 -17.60
C GLU A 222 -5.17 -11.08 -16.39
N LEU A 223 -6.50 -11.24 -16.39
CA LEU A 223 -7.26 -11.93 -15.32
C LEU A 223 -7.19 -13.47 -15.44
N ASP A 224 -6.68 -14.02 -16.56
CA ASP A 224 -6.55 -15.47 -16.77
C ASP A 224 -5.26 -15.99 -16.13
N ILE A 225 -5.34 -16.28 -14.84
CA ILE A 225 -4.19 -16.67 -14.01
C ILE A 225 -4.37 -18.03 -13.35
N ASP A 226 -3.24 -18.72 -13.17
CA ASP A 226 -3.16 -19.93 -12.34
C ASP A 226 -3.04 -19.53 -10.86
N HIS A 227 -4.14 -19.67 -10.11
CA HIS A 227 -4.21 -19.37 -8.69
C HIS A 227 -3.22 -20.16 -7.83
N SER A 228 -2.83 -21.37 -8.26
CA SER A 228 -1.87 -22.20 -7.52
C SER A 228 -0.49 -21.59 -7.48
N ARG A 229 -0.09 -20.87 -8.53
CA ARG A 229 1.18 -20.13 -8.60
C ARG A 229 1.22 -18.98 -7.59
N TYR A 230 0.14 -18.23 -7.46
CA TYR A 230 0.05 -17.19 -6.44
C TYR A 230 0.12 -17.78 -5.03
N ALA A 231 -0.59 -18.88 -4.77
CA ALA A 231 -0.55 -19.55 -3.47
C ALA A 231 0.87 -20.04 -3.13
N LYS A 232 1.60 -20.60 -4.11
CA LYS A 232 2.99 -21.01 -3.96
C LYS A 232 3.89 -19.81 -3.67
N LEU A 233 3.75 -18.71 -4.41
CA LEU A 233 4.51 -17.49 -4.18
C LEU A 233 4.27 -16.92 -2.78
N ALA A 234 3.02 -16.85 -2.35
CA ALA A 234 2.64 -16.39 -1.01
C ALA A 234 3.30 -17.24 0.09
N ALA A 235 3.32 -18.57 -0.09
CA ALA A 235 3.99 -19.49 0.82
C ALA A 235 5.52 -19.29 0.86
N MET A 236 6.15 -19.04 -0.28
CA MET A 236 7.60 -18.76 -0.36
C MET A 236 7.95 -17.45 0.38
N ILE A 237 7.16 -16.39 0.19
CA ILE A 237 7.36 -15.10 0.89
C ILE A 237 7.17 -15.26 2.40
N ASP A 238 6.17 -16.03 2.84
CA ASP A 238 5.94 -16.33 4.26
C ASP A 238 7.14 -17.08 4.86
N ASP A 239 7.62 -18.11 4.21
CA ASP A 239 8.76 -18.92 4.66
C ASP A 239 10.05 -18.07 4.75
N ASP A 240 10.39 -17.37 3.69
CA ASP A 240 11.57 -16.49 3.64
C ASP A 240 11.53 -15.38 4.70
N SER A 241 10.33 -14.83 4.97
CA SER A 241 10.15 -13.80 5.99
C SER A 241 10.31 -14.36 7.41
N ARG A 242 9.82 -15.58 7.66
CA ARG A 242 10.00 -16.28 8.95
C ARG A 242 11.43 -16.63 9.24
N HIS A 243 12.21 -16.96 8.21
CA HIS A 243 13.62 -17.33 8.32
C HIS A 243 14.57 -16.15 8.12
N ALA A 244 14.05 -14.93 7.99
CA ALA A 244 14.81 -13.71 7.72
C ALA A 244 15.63 -13.73 6.41
N ALA A 245 15.28 -14.61 5.47
CA ALA A 245 15.94 -14.70 4.17
C ALA A 245 15.67 -13.48 3.27
N ILE A 246 14.56 -12.75 3.54
CA ILE A 246 14.29 -11.43 3.00
C ILE A 246 14.07 -10.43 4.14
N LYS A 247 14.29 -9.16 3.87
CA LYS A 247 14.12 -8.11 4.87
C LYS A 247 12.67 -7.94 5.29
N ASN A 248 11.80 -7.81 4.33
CA ASN A 248 10.33 -7.75 4.37
C ASN A 248 9.75 -7.20 5.68
N ASN A 249 10.23 -6.04 6.12
CA ASN A 249 9.70 -5.32 7.27
C ASN A 249 9.67 -3.81 6.98
N TYR A 250 8.84 -3.11 7.71
CA TYR A 250 8.80 -1.64 7.69
C TYR A 250 9.74 -1.07 8.74
N GLY A 251 10.17 0.16 8.55
CA GLY A 251 10.89 0.88 9.59
C GLY A 251 10.02 1.17 10.83
N GLY A 252 10.71 1.52 11.93
CA GLY A 252 10.09 1.89 13.20
C GLY A 252 9.56 0.73 14.04
N ASP A 253 9.04 1.07 15.23
CA ASP A 253 8.64 0.09 16.27
C ASP A 253 7.54 -0.86 15.83
N ALA A 254 6.62 -0.40 14.98
CA ALA A 254 5.51 -1.18 14.45
C ALA A 254 5.87 -1.95 13.16
N GLY A 255 7.11 -1.90 12.69
CA GLY A 255 7.51 -2.44 11.39
C GLY A 255 7.21 -3.92 11.23
N PHE A 256 7.58 -4.73 12.20
CA PHE A 256 7.31 -6.17 12.17
C PHE A 256 5.82 -6.50 12.24
N PHE A 257 5.03 -5.71 12.97
CA PHE A 257 3.59 -5.92 13.01
C PHE A 257 2.93 -5.64 11.67
N LYS A 258 3.33 -4.54 11.01
CA LYS A 258 2.84 -4.20 9.67
C LYS A 258 3.24 -5.28 8.65
N ALA A 259 4.48 -5.74 8.68
CA ALA A 259 4.97 -6.82 7.83
C ALA A 259 4.23 -8.15 8.07
N ALA A 260 3.95 -8.48 9.33
CA ALA A 260 3.17 -9.66 9.67
C ALA A 260 1.73 -9.60 9.15
N ILE A 261 1.11 -8.41 9.12
CA ILE A 261 -0.20 -8.22 8.47
C ILE A 261 -0.10 -8.57 6.98
N ASP A 262 0.90 -8.03 6.28
CA ASP A 262 1.04 -8.22 4.84
C ASP A 262 1.26 -9.69 4.47
N ILE A 263 2.18 -10.36 5.16
CA ILE A 263 2.49 -11.77 4.93
C ILE A 263 1.26 -12.62 5.18
N TYR A 264 0.60 -12.40 6.32
CA TYR A 264 -0.61 -13.13 6.68
C TYR A 264 -1.76 -12.89 5.69
N MET A 265 -1.86 -11.67 5.17
CA MET A 265 -2.83 -11.27 4.16
C MET A 265 -2.68 -12.05 2.85
N HIS A 266 -1.45 -12.25 2.35
CA HIS A 266 -1.23 -13.03 1.13
C HIS A 266 -1.75 -14.46 1.24
N GLY A 267 -1.53 -15.12 2.37
CA GLY A 267 -2.10 -16.45 2.64
C GLY A 267 -3.65 -16.45 2.68
N LEU A 268 -4.25 -15.39 3.24
CA LEU A 268 -5.72 -15.25 3.23
C LEU A 268 -6.26 -14.96 1.84
N ILE A 269 -5.57 -14.18 1.02
CA ILE A 269 -5.95 -13.91 -0.37
C ILE A 269 -5.94 -15.21 -1.18
N ALA A 270 -4.88 -16.02 -1.06
CA ALA A 270 -4.79 -17.31 -1.69
C ALA A 270 -5.97 -18.21 -1.28
N LYS A 271 -6.28 -18.27 0.02
CA LYS A 271 -7.42 -19.02 0.55
C LYS A 271 -8.77 -18.48 0.07
N THR A 272 -8.91 -17.17 -0.07
CA THR A 272 -10.13 -16.55 -0.60
C THR A 272 -10.38 -16.99 -2.03
N GLN A 273 -9.33 -17.06 -2.84
CA GLN A 273 -9.43 -17.55 -4.22
C GLN A 273 -9.76 -19.05 -4.30
N GLU A 274 -9.13 -19.85 -3.45
CA GLU A 274 -9.40 -21.29 -3.39
C GLU A 274 -10.86 -21.60 -2.98
N THR A 275 -11.34 -20.91 -1.93
CA THR A 275 -12.66 -21.20 -1.34
C THR A 275 -13.81 -20.40 -1.92
N GLN A 276 -13.53 -19.34 -2.67
CA GLN A 276 -14.52 -18.38 -3.19
C GLN A 276 -15.40 -17.77 -2.09
N GLN A 277 -14.82 -17.61 -0.88
CA GLN A 277 -15.51 -17.10 0.30
C GLN A 277 -14.69 -16.01 1.01
N ALA A 278 -15.40 -15.06 1.61
CA ALA A 278 -14.78 -14.05 2.46
C ALA A 278 -14.14 -14.72 3.69
N GLN A 279 -12.85 -14.44 3.94
CA GLN A 279 -12.12 -15.02 5.06
C GLN A 279 -12.20 -14.18 6.35
N MET A 280 -12.74 -12.96 6.26
CA MET A 280 -12.83 -12.02 7.40
C MET A 280 -13.99 -11.05 7.22
N THR A 281 -14.37 -10.36 8.31
CA THR A 281 -15.23 -9.18 8.22
C THR A 281 -14.45 -8.01 7.63
N CYS A 282 -14.97 -7.40 6.56
CA CYS A 282 -14.38 -6.23 5.92
C CYS A 282 -14.87 -4.95 6.62
N TYR A 283 -13.92 -4.07 6.99
CA TYR A 283 -14.19 -2.77 7.62
C TYR A 283 -13.94 -1.60 6.67
N ALA A 284 -14.04 -1.80 5.36
CA ALA A 284 -14.05 -0.72 4.37
C ALA A 284 -15.17 0.30 4.68
N GLY A 285 -14.85 1.60 4.62
CA GLY A 285 -15.75 2.66 5.08
C GLY A 285 -15.82 2.83 6.60
N THR A 286 -15.16 1.99 7.38
CA THR A 286 -15.01 2.12 8.85
C THR A 286 -13.56 2.36 9.25
N ALA A 287 -12.64 1.56 8.73
CA ALA A 287 -11.22 1.64 9.01
C ALA A 287 -10.40 2.25 7.85
N GLY A 288 -10.95 2.27 6.66
CA GLY A 288 -10.31 2.85 5.47
C GLY A 288 -11.32 3.46 4.50
N ALA A 289 -10.83 4.34 3.64
CA ALA A 289 -11.56 4.99 2.57
C ALA A 289 -10.67 5.28 1.37
N VAL A 290 -11.30 5.55 0.22
CA VAL A 290 -10.65 6.00 -1.02
C VAL A 290 -11.22 7.35 -1.42
N ILE A 291 -10.35 8.28 -1.78
CA ILE A 291 -10.71 9.57 -2.38
C ILE A 291 -10.11 9.62 -3.78
N TYR A 292 -10.92 9.87 -4.77
CA TYR A 292 -10.49 10.03 -6.16
C TYR A 292 -10.03 11.46 -6.43
N ASP A 293 -9.29 11.64 -7.50
CA ASP A 293 -8.62 12.89 -7.86
C ASP A 293 -9.55 14.11 -7.98
N GLU A 294 -10.83 13.91 -8.27
CA GLU A 294 -11.85 14.97 -8.35
C GLU A 294 -12.70 15.13 -7.08
N GLY A 295 -12.35 14.41 -5.98
CA GLY A 295 -13.02 14.53 -4.68
C GLY A 295 -14.15 13.52 -4.42
N THR A 296 -14.41 12.61 -5.34
CA THR A 296 -15.34 11.49 -5.10
C THR A 296 -14.77 10.56 -4.01
N VAL A 297 -15.65 10.12 -3.11
CA VAL A 297 -15.29 9.20 -2.00
C VAL A 297 -15.99 7.87 -2.16
N SER A 298 -15.23 6.80 -1.98
CA SER A 298 -15.73 5.43 -1.84
C SER A 298 -15.25 4.80 -0.54
N SER A 299 -15.99 3.85 -0.03
CA SER A 299 -15.50 3.01 1.07
C SER A 299 -14.41 2.03 0.62
N CYS A 300 -14.44 1.64 -0.65
CA CYS A 300 -13.48 0.75 -1.33
C CYS A 300 -13.57 1.00 -2.84
N GLU A 301 -12.50 0.80 -3.58
CA GLU A 301 -12.43 0.95 -5.05
C GLU A 301 -13.46 0.06 -5.79
N ASN A 302 -13.77 -1.11 -5.22
CA ASN A 302 -14.73 -2.05 -5.82
C ASN A 302 -16.20 -1.73 -5.50
N LEU A 303 -16.46 -0.67 -4.75
CA LEU A 303 -17.83 -0.28 -4.36
C LEU A 303 -18.16 1.10 -4.96
N ALA A 304 -19.43 1.26 -5.33
CA ALA A 304 -19.88 2.54 -5.88
C ALA A 304 -19.63 3.71 -4.91
N ALA A 305 -19.37 4.88 -5.46
CA ALA A 305 -19.15 6.11 -4.73
C ALA A 305 -20.23 6.40 -3.67
N VAL A 306 -19.82 7.05 -2.61
CA VAL A 306 -20.70 7.51 -1.52
C VAL A 306 -21.18 8.92 -1.76
N GLY A 307 -20.32 9.76 -2.32
CA GLY A 307 -20.57 11.15 -2.63
C GLY A 307 -19.29 11.85 -3.07
N ASN A 308 -19.37 13.17 -3.32
CA ASN A 308 -18.22 13.98 -3.65
C ASN A 308 -17.99 15.04 -2.57
N LEU A 309 -16.75 15.24 -2.14
CA LEU A 309 -16.38 16.18 -1.08
C LEU A 309 -16.68 17.65 -1.45
N ARG A 310 -16.78 17.98 -2.73
CA ARG A 310 -17.22 19.31 -3.19
C ARG A 310 -18.62 19.67 -2.68
N ASP A 311 -19.52 18.69 -2.58
CA ASP A 311 -20.88 18.88 -2.07
C ASP A 311 -20.91 19.09 -0.55
N PHE A 312 -19.79 18.88 0.11
CA PHE A 312 -19.60 18.99 1.57
C PHE A 312 -18.58 20.07 1.95
N ASP A 313 -18.25 21.00 1.04
CA ASP A 313 -17.22 22.03 1.25
C ASP A 313 -15.87 21.47 1.69
N TRP A 314 -15.51 20.31 1.16
CA TRP A 314 -14.28 19.54 1.51
C TRP A 314 -14.21 19.07 2.98
N ASP A 315 -15.32 19.10 3.71
CA ASP A 315 -15.42 18.56 5.06
C ASP A 315 -15.58 17.04 5.01
N PHE A 316 -14.46 16.35 5.27
CA PHE A 316 -14.42 14.88 5.25
C PHE A 316 -15.36 14.27 6.30
N GLN A 317 -15.46 14.84 7.51
CA GLN A 317 -16.30 14.27 8.57
C GLN A 317 -17.78 14.32 8.21
N ARG A 318 -18.26 15.38 7.56
CA ARG A 318 -19.65 15.47 7.11
C ARG A 318 -20.02 14.34 6.17
N LEU A 319 -19.15 14.01 5.20
CA LEU A 319 -19.37 12.88 4.30
C LEU A 319 -19.17 11.54 5.02
N TRP A 320 -18.11 11.42 5.83
CA TRP A 320 -17.77 10.20 6.57
C TRP A 320 -18.88 9.74 7.52
N LEU A 321 -19.58 10.68 8.15
CA LEU A 321 -20.69 10.41 9.07
C LEU A 321 -22.06 10.38 8.39
N SER A 322 -22.11 10.54 7.08
CA SER A 322 -23.37 10.57 6.31
C SER A 322 -24.12 9.22 6.35
N PRO A 323 -25.46 9.24 6.17
CA PRO A 323 -26.24 8.01 6.01
C PRO A 323 -25.78 7.14 4.84
N ALA A 324 -25.30 7.73 3.74
CA ALA A 324 -24.78 7.02 2.58
C ALA A 324 -23.53 6.20 2.95
N MET A 325 -22.60 6.77 3.71
CA MET A 325 -21.42 6.03 4.21
C MET A 325 -21.83 4.95 5.22
N ALA A 326 -22.82 5.21 6.08
CA ALA A 326 -23.32 4.20 7.01
C ALA A 326 -23.90 2.98 6.28
N GLU A 327 -24.60 3.18 5.18
CA GLU A 327 -25.09 2.08 4.34
C GLU A 327 -23.95 1.31 3.66
N ARG A 328 -22.91 1.99 3.20
CA ARG A 328 -21.71 1.33 2.64
C ARG A 328 -21.01 0.45 3.68
N ARG A 329 -20.88 0.93 4.92
CA ARG A 329 -20.32 0.12 6.02
C ARG A 329 -21.07 -1.18 6.23
N LYS A 330 -22.40 -1.15 6.20
CA LYS A 330 -23.25 -2.37 6.30
C LYS A 330 -22.98 -3.33 5.14
N LYS A 331 -22.90 -2.82 3.91
CA LYS A 331 -22.61 -3.65 2.72
C LYS A 331 -21.22 -4.29 2.80
N ALA A 332 -20.20 -3.54 3.19
CA ALA A 332 -18.84 -4.07 3.37
C ALA A 332 -18.79 -5.16 4.46
N ALA A 333 -19.43 -4.92 5.61
CA ALA A 333 -19.46 -5.86 6.73
C ALA A 333 -20.28 -7.14 6.45
N ALA A 334 -21.26 -7.09 5.53
CA ALA A 334 -22.02 -8.26 5.09
C ALA A 334 -21.15 -9.29 4.35
N GLY A 335 -19.94 -8.89 3.96
CA GLY A 335 -18.98 -9.73 3.28
C GLY A 335 -19.09 -9.61 1.76
N CYS A 336 -17.96 -9.42 1.12
CA CYS A 336 -17.81 -9.61 -0.30
C CYS A 336 -16.62 -10.54 -0.55
N PHE A 337 -16.71 -11.37 -1.54
CA PHE A 337 -15.58 -12.10 -2.09
C PHE A 337 -14.59 -11.09 -2.67
N CYS A 338 -13.43 -10.94 -2.05
CA CYS A 338 -12.51 -9.87 -2.36
C CYS A 338 -11.08 -10.25 -2.04
N THR A 339 -10.15 -9.79 -2.88
CA THR A 339 -8.70 -9.93 -2.69
C THR A 339 -8.02 -8.57 -2.54
N HIS A 340 -8.76 -7.50 -2.18
CA HIS A 340 -8.25 -6.15 -2.14
C HIS A 340 -7.38 -5.91 -0.91
N GLU A 341 -6.08 -5.80 -1.09
CA GLU A 341 -5.07 -5.70 -0.04
C GLU A 341 -5.25 -4.41 0.78
N SER A 342 -5.08 -3.25 0.16
CA SER A 342 -4.98 -1.96 0.83
C SER A 342 -6.29 -1.46 1.44
N ASN A 343 -7.43 -1.64 0.76
CA ASN A 343 -8.70 -1.09 1.23
C ASN A 343 -9.57 -2.08 2.00
N SER A 344 -9.29 -3.37 1.90
CA SER A 344 -10.05 -4.42 2.59
C SER A 344 -9.22 -5.11 3.66
N TYR A 345 -8.22 -5.90 3.27
CA TYR A 345 -7.48 -6.74 4.20
C TYR A 345 -6.65 -5.94 5.20
N TYR A 346 -5.76 -5.09 4.72
CA TYR A 346 -4.81 -4.38 5.56
C TYR A 346 -5.47 -3.57 6.69
N PRO A 347 -6.47 -2.72 6.43
CA PRO A 347 -7.13 -1.97 7.52
C PRO A 347 -8.07 -2.82 8.36
N SER A 348 -8.55 -3.97 7.87
CA SER A 348 -9.57 -4.79 8.56
C SER A 348 -9.00 -5.88 9.45
N LEU A 349 -7.86 -6.49 9.07
CA LEU A 349 -7.27 -7.62 9.78
C LEU A 349 -7.01 -7.35 11.28
N PRO A 350 -6.48 -6.18 11.68
CA PRO A 350 -6.27 -5.87 13.09
C PRO A 350 -7.55 -5.84 13.93
N PHE A 351 -8.71 -5.65 13.28
CA PHE A 351 -10.02 -5.61 13.94
C PHE A 351 -10.77 -6.94 13.93
N ASN A 352 -10.17 -7.99 13.40
CA ASN A 352 -10.66 -9.35 13.45
C ASN A 352 -9.88 -10.17 14.51
N PRO A 353 -10.42 -10.42 15.72
CA PRO A 353 -9.62 -10.95 16.85
C PRO A 353 -8.90 -12.26 16.54
N LYS A 354 -9.54 -13.16 15.80
CA LYS A 354 -8.94 -14.43 15.36
C LYS A 354 -7.67 -14.20 14.54
N HIS A 355 -7.73 -13.27 13.61
CA HIS A 355 -6.61 -12.95 12.73
C HIS A 355 -5.53 -12.17 13.47
N LEU A 356 -5.90 -11.24 14.35
CA LEU A 356 -4.97 -10.49 15.17
C LEU A 356 -4.05 -11.40 16.01
N ILE A 357 -4.58 -12.48 16.58
CA ILE A 357 -3.79 -13.46 17.33
C ILE A 357 -2.71 -14.09 16.42
N GLN A 358 -3.08 -14.50 15.21
CA GLN A 358 -2.13 -15.11 14.27
C GLN A 358 -1.07 -14.10 13.79
N ILE A 359 -1.49 -12.87 13.49
CA ILE A 359 -0.57 -11.79 13.12
C ILE A 359 0.45 -11.52 14.25
N LYS A 360 -0.01 -11.46 15.51
CA LYS A 360 0.88 -11.28 16.67
C LYS A 360 1.83 -12.46 16.90
N ARG A 361 1.42 -13.67 16.56
CA ARG A 361 2.29 -14.83 16.58
C ARG A 361 3.37 -14.71 15.51
N LEU A 362 2.99 -14.42 14.27
CA LEU A 362 3.92 -14.23 13.15
C LEU A 362 4.92 -13.10 13.42
N GLU A 363 4.46 -11.97 13.95
CA GLU A 363 5.33 -10.86 14.36
C GLU A 363 6.44 -11.32 15.31
N ARG A 364 6.09 -12.15 16.30
CA ARG A 364 7.08 -12.66 17.27
C ARG A 364 8.09 -13.62 16.62
N GLU A 365 7.63 -14.48 15.72
CA GLU A 365 8.46 -15.41 14.97
C GLU A 365 9.47 -14.64 14.10
N MET A 366 9.03 -13.65 13.33
CA MET A 366 9.88 -12.79 12.50
C MET A 366 10.93 -12.02 13.33
N LYS A 367 10.51 -11.42 14.45
CA LYS A 367 11.43 -10.72 15.36
C LYS A 367 12.52 -11.65 15.91
N LYS A 368 12.17 -12.89 16.22
CA LYS A 368 13.12 -13.88 16.71
C LYS A 368 14.12 -14.29 15.63
N ALA A 369 13.60 -14.58 14.42
CA ALA A 369 14.42 -14.95 13.27
C ALA A 369 15.41 -13.84 12.90
N ARG A 370 14.97 -12.57 12.84
CA ARG A 370 15.83 -11.43 12.55
C ARG A 370 16.95 -11.26 13.57
N LYS A 371 16.65 -11.35 14.87
CA LYS A 371 17.67 -11.28 15.92
C LYS A 371 18.69 -12.40 15.85
N GLN A 372 18.27 -13.58 15.43
CA GLN A 372 19.18 -14.71 15.23
C GLN A 372 20.09 -14.45 14.03
N HIS A 373 19.55 -14.03 12.91
CA HIS A 373 20.28 -13.69 11.69
C HIS A 373 21.34 -12.60 11.95
N GLU A 374 20.98 -11.50 12.60
CA GLU A 374 21.91 -10.42 12.98
C GLU A 374 23.05 -10.91 13.88
N ARG A 375 22.79 -11.87 14.78
CA ARG A 375 23.84 -12.47 15.62
C ARG A 375 24.80 -13.37 14.81
N GLU A 376 24.27 -14.07 13.81
CA GLU A 376 25.05 -14.93 12.93
C GLU A 376 25.92 -14.08 12.00
N GLU A 377 25.40 -13.01 11.41
CA GLU A 377 26.15 -12.03 10.63
C GLU A 377 27.28 -11.40 11.45
N ALA A 378 27.00 -10.90 12.66
CA ALA A 378 28.00 -10.31 13.54
C ALA A 378 29.12 -11.31 13.97
N ARG A 379 28.78 -12.60 14.07
CA ARG A 379 29.80 -13.64 14.34
C ARG A 379 30.64 -13.91 13.10
N ALA A 380 30.07 -13.93 11.92
CA ALA A 380 30.77 -14.11 10.66
C ALA A 380 31.76 -12.95 10.41
N ASP A 381 31.32 -11.71 10.61
CA ASP A 381 32.18 -10.52 10.49
C ASP A 381 33.29 -10.50 11.56
N GLY A 382 32.98 -10.89 12.79
CA GLY A 382 33.97 -11.00 13.88
C GLY A 382 35.02 -12.11 13.69
N LEU A 383 34.68 -13.13 12.89
CA LEU A 383 35.62 -14.17 12.47
C LEU A 383 36.50 -13.71 11.29
N ALA A 384 35.94 -12.91 10.38
CA ALA A 384 36.67 -12.33 9.25
C ALA A 384 37.72 -11.28 9.69
N VAL A 385 37.51 -10.59 10.82
CA VAL A 385 38.44 -9.61 11.38
C VAL A 385 39.61 -10.32 12.20
N LYS A 386 39.45 -11.59 12.53
CA LYS A 386 40.46 -12.37 13.29
C LYS A 386 41.29 -13.35 12.44
N ALA A 387 41.01 -13.44 11.14
CA ALA A 387 41.75 -14.22 10.16
C ALA A 387 42.55 -13.31 9.22
#